data_d2fbe0f5a556ccd11e94b4a9a767c231
#
_entry.id   d2fbe0f5a556ccd11e94b4a9a767c231
#
_cell.length_a   1.000
_cell.length_b   1.000
_cell.length_c   1.000
_cell.angle_alpha   90.00
_cell.angle_beta   90.00
_cell.angle_gamma   90.00
#
_symmetry.space_group_name_H-M   'P 1'
#
loop_
_entity.id
_entity.type
_entity.pdbx_description
1 polymer ?
#
loop_
_entity_poly.entity_id
_entity_poly.type
_entity_poly.pdbx_seq_one_letter_code
_entity_poly.pdbx_strand_id
1 'polypeptide(L)'
;MLLYMSRSSIPANKKRTMKNAFRQICIYCYSKNELKKFASYKKKSPLEKIEDIEILRFLEIGSQVKMLRLSNRSISVDIKADIKKVEKRL
;
A
#
# COMPACT_ATOMS: atom_id res chain seq x y z
N MET A 1 8.78 7.00 -7.73
CA MET A 1 7.38 7.46 -7.71
C MET A 1 6.44 6.29 -7.88
N LEU A 2 5.42 6.22 -7.04
CA LEU A 2 4.41 5.16 -7.14
C LEU A 2 3.56 5.34 -8.39
N LEU A 3 3.39 4.26 -9.16
CA LEU A 3 2.51 4.23 -10.33
C LEU A 3 1.15 3.61 -10.00
N TYR A 4 1.13 2.54 -9.21
CA TYR A 4 -0.10 1.87 -8.80
C TYR A 4 0.16 0.92 -7.63
N MET A 5 -0.89 0.61 -6.88
CA MET A 5 -0.93 -0.44 -5.86
C MET A 5 -2.12 -1.35 -6.10
N SER A 6 -1.97 -2.63 -5.80
CA SER A 6 -3.05 -3.60 -5.95
C SER A 6 -3.00 -4.64 -4.84
N ARG A 7 -4.16 -5.20 -4.50
CA ARG A 7 -4.25 -6.40 -3.66
C ARG A 7 -3.76 -7.64 -4.38
N SER A 8 -3.77 -7.60 -5.71
CA SER A 8 -3.17 -8.63 -6.54
C SER A 8 -1.68 -8.43 -6.68
N SER A 9 -0.94 -9.49 -7.00
CA SER A 9 0.49 -9.40 -7.29
C SER A 9 0.72 -8.66 -8.60
N ILE A 10 1.43 -7.54 -8.55
CA ILE A 10 1.80 -6.71 -9.71
C ILE A 10 3.28 -6.32 -9.63
N PRO A 11 4.03 -6.30 -10.75
CA PRO A 11 3.61 -6.83 -12.04
C PRO A 11 3.49 -8.35 -12.03
N ALA A 12 2.47 -8.85 -12.69
CA ALA A 12 2.31 -10.27 -12.91
C ALA A 12 3.25 -10.72 -14.04
N ASN A 13 3.93 -11.84 -13.87
CA ASN A 13 4.73 -12.43 -14.91
C ASN A 13 4.06 -13.69 -15.48
N LYS A 14 4.56 -14.18 -16.62
CA LYS A 14 3.99 -15.37 -17.28
C LYS A 14 4.04 -16.63 -16.39
N LYS A 15 4.99 -16.73 -15.49
CA LYS A 15 5.17 -17.86 -14.57
C LYS A 15 4.39 -17.73 -13.28
N ARG A 16 3.64 -16.64 -13.10
CA ARG A 16 2.88 -16.31 -11.89
C ARG A 16 3.72 -16.36 -10.60
N THR A 17 4.98 -15.95 -10.69
CA THR A 17 5.86 -15.81 -9.53
C THR A 17 5.88 -14.36 -9.06
N MET A 18 6.18 -14.13 -7.78
CA MET A 18 6.19 -12.79 -7.18
C MET A 18 7.58 -12.13 -7.17
N LYS A 19 8.48 -12.55 -8.06
CA LYS A 19 9.89 -12.10 -8.03
C LYS A 19 10.09 -10.59 -8.19
N ASN A 20 9.21 -9.93 -8.93
CA ASN A 20 9.32 -8.50 -9.24
C ASN A 20 8.32 -7.64 -8.50
N ALA A 21 7.63 -8.20 -7.50
CA ALA A 21 6.64 -7.47 -6.73
C ALA A 21 7.26 -6.88 -5.45
N PHE A 22 6.81 -5.68 -5.08
CA PHE A 22 7.14 -5.06 -3.80
C PHE A 22 5.92 -5.14 -2.88
N ARG A 23 6.17 -5.46 -1.62
CA ARG A 23 5.13 -5.45 -0.59
C ARG A 23 5.08 -4.09 0.07
N GLN A 24 3.88 -3.55 0.20
CA GLN A 24 3.67 -2.31 0.93
C GLN A 24 3.93 -2.50 2.42
N ILE A 25 4.67 -1.56 3.01
CA ILE A 25 4.78 -1.39 4.45
C ILE A 25 3.94 -0.17 4.81
N CYS A 26 2.94 -0.35 5.67
CA CYS A 26 1.93 0.66 5.95
C CYS A 26 2.45 1.76 6.90
N ILE A 27 3.44 2.52 6.46
CA ILE A 27 3.94 3.71 7.13
C ILE A 27 3.88 4.85 6.13
N TYR A 28 3.14 5.92 6.49
CA TYR A 28 2.88 7.03 5.59
C TYR A 28 3.23 8.36 6.23
N CYS A 29 3.72 9.28 5.41
CA CYS A 29 3.97 10.65 5.81
C CYS A 29 3.31 11.59 4.78
N TYR A 30 2.53 12.53 5.27
CA TYR A 30 1.78 13.46 4.42
C TYR A 30 2.10 14.89 4.78
N SER A 31 2.17 15.77 3.78
CA SER A 31 2.12 17.21 4.03
C SER A 31 0.70 17.63 4.41
N LYS A 32 0.59 18.74 5.12
CA LYS A 32 -0.73 19.31 5.47
C LYS A 32 -1.57 19.61 4.23
N ASN A 33 -0.93 20.10 3.15
CA ASN A 33 -1.63 20.41 1.91
C ASN A 33 -2.18 19.15 1.22
N GLU A 34 -1.42 18.07 1.21
CA GLU A 34 -1.87 16.80 0.62
C GLU A 34 -3.03 16.20 1.42
N LEU A 35 -2.98 16.27 2.75
CA LEU A 35 -4.08 15.82 3.59
C LEU A 35 -5.35 16.65 3.34
N LYS A 36 -5.23 17.94 3.14
CA LYS A 36 -6.38 18.80 2.79
C LYS A 36 -6.99 18.43 1.45
N LYS A 37 -6.16 18.15 0.45
CA LYS A 37 -6.65 17.67 -0.86
C LYS A 37 -7.40 16.35 -0.71
N PHE A 38 -6.84 15.40 0.01
CA PHE A 38 -7.47 14.11 0.27
C PHE A 38 -8.82 14.30 0.97
N ALA A 39 -8.87 15.11 2.02
CA ALA A 39 -10.07 15.37 2.80
C ALA A 39 -11.16 16.11 2.01
N SER A 40 -10.79 16.87 0.97
CA SER A 40 -11.76 17.55 0.12
C SER A 40 -12.59 16.58 -0.72
N TYR A 41 -12.09 15.37 -0.95
CA TYR A 41 -12.82 14.29 -1.61
C TYR A 41 -13.62 13.50 -0.57
N LYS A 42 -14.91 13.75 -0.49
CA LYS A 42 -15.80 13.17 0.53
C LYS A 42 -16.15 11.71 0.29
N LYS A 43 -15.74 11.14 -0.83
CA LYS A 43 -16.02 9.75 -1.22
C LYS A 43 -14.74 9.06 -1.65
N LYS A 44 -14.70 7.75 -1.51
CA LYS A 44 -13.62 6.94 -2.06
C LYS A 44 -13.52 7.13 -3.58
N SER A 45 -12.29 7.24 -4.09
CA SER A 45 -12.06 7.28 -5.53
C SER A 45 -12.39 5.92 -6.17
N PRO A 46 -12.62 5.87 -7.51
CA PRO A 46 -13.00 4.61 -8.15
C PRO A 46 -12.06 3.44 -7.91
N LEU A 47 -10.75 3.63 -8.08
CA LEU A 47 -9.77 2.56 -7.86
C LEU A 47 -9.61 2.24 -6.37
N GLU A 48 -9.65 3.24 -5.51
CA GLU A 48 -9.65 3.04 -4.06
C GLU A 48 -10.80 2.15 -3.63
N LYS A 49 -11.97 2.36 -4.21
CA LYS A 49 -13.18 1.60 -3.90
C LYS A 49 -13.07 0.14 -4.33
N ILE A 50 -12.43 -0.11 -5.47
CA ILE A 50 -12.24 -1.46 -6.01
C ILE A 50 -11.19 -2.23 -5.22
N GLU A 51 -10.04 -1.62 -4.97
CA GLU A 51 -8.91 -2.28 -4.31
C GLU A 51 -8.96 -2.16 -2.78
N ASP A 52 -9.74 -1.21 -2.25
CA ASP A 52 -9.78 -0.82 -0.85
C ASP A 52 -8.40 -0.43 -0.31
N ILE A 53 -7.70 0.38 -1.08
CA ILE A 53 -6.38 0.94 -0.78
C ILE A 53 -6.46 2.45 -0.86
N GLU A 54 -6.35 3.15 0.28
CA GLU A 54 -6.55 4.60 0.38
C GLU A 54 -5.51 5.41 -0.41
N ILE A 55 -4.28 4.91 -0.53
CA ILE A 55 -3.21 5.59 -1.27
C ILE A 55 -3.59 5.83 -2.73
N LEU A 56 -4.42 4.98 -3.32
CA LEU A 56 -4.88 5.14 -4.70
C LEU A 56 -5.64 6.44 -4.91
N ARG A 57 -6.34 6.96 -3.88
CA ARG A 57 -7.02 8.25 -3.98
C ARG A 57 -6.03 9.38 -4.28
N PHE A 58 -4.86 9.38 -3.66
CA PHE A 58 -3.82 10.38 -3.94
C PHE A 58 -3.39 10.34 -5.40
N LEU A 59 -3.21 9.13 -5.96
CA LEU A 59 -2.84 8.98 -7.37
C LEU A 59 -3.95 9.46 -8.30
N GLU A 60 -5.20 9.14 -7.98
CA GLU A 60 -6.36 9.51 -8.81
C GLU A 60 -6.65 11.02 -8.77
N ILE A 61 -6.32 11.72 -7.70
CA ILE A 61 -6.44 13.18 -7.63
C ILE A 61 -5.21 13.91 -8.16
N GLY A 62 -4.24 13.20 -8.72
CA GLY A 62 -3.07 13.78 -9.36
C GLY A 62 -1.89 14.05 -8.46
N SER A 63 -1.91 13.60 -7.21
CA SER A 63 -0.78 13.73 -6.30
C SER A 63 0.29 12.68 -6.61
N GLN A 64 1.55 13.03 -6.35
CA GLN A 64 2.66 12.11 -6.47
C GLN A 64 2.95 11.44 -5.12
N VAL A 65 3.23 10.15 -5.15
CA VAL A 65 3.58 9.36 -3.97
C VAL A 65 5.00 8.82 -4.13
N LYS A 66 5.91 9.30 -3.29
CA LYS A 66 7.29 8.80 -3.27
C LYS A 66 7.36 7.53 -2.42
N MET A 67 7.94 6.49 -2.99
CA MET A 67 8.15 5.22 -2.30
C MET A 67 9.61 5.08 -1.89
N LEU A 68 9.82 4.59 -0.67
CA LEU A 68 11.15 4.26 -0.15
C LEU A 68 11.28 2.74 0.00
N ARG A 69 12.39 2.21 -0.46
CA ARG A 69 12.66 0.78 -0.34
C ARG A 69 13.19 0.47 1.05
N LEU A 70 12.54 -0.43 1.76
CA LEU A 70 12.91 -0.85 3.10
C LEU A 70 13.18 -2.36 3.13
N SER A 71 13.70 -2.86 4.27
CA SER A 71 13.94 -4.29 4.45
C SER A 71 12.63 -5.08 4.50
N ASN A 72 12.68 -6.34 4.10
CA ASN A 72 11.51 -7.23 4.06
C ASN A 72 11.34 -8.02 5.38
N ARG A 73 11.66 -7.42 6.53
CA ARG A 73 11.67 -8.11 7.82
C ARG A 73 10.39 -7.97 8.63
N SER A 74 9.49 -7.08 8.23
CA SER A 74 8.25 -6.84 8.96
C SER A 74 7.25 -7.97 8.78
N ILE A 75 6.49 -8.26 9.83
CA ILE A 75 5.39 -9.23 9.80
C ILE A 75 4.12 -8.49 10.21
N SER A 76 3.07 -8.61 9.39
CA SER A 76 1.76 -8.06 9.71
C SER A 76 1.03 -8.97 10.69
N VAL A 77 0.30 -8.36 11.63
CA VAL A 77 -0.58 -9.06 12.56
C VAL A 77 -2.02 -8.67 12.23
N ASP A 78 -2.72 -9.50 11.46
CA ASP A 78 -4.10 -9.27 11.04
C ASP A 78 -5.07 -10.25 11.70
N ILE A 79 -4.59 -11.46 12.03
CA ILE A 79 -5.36 -12.52 12.69
C ILE A 79 -4.56 -13.10 13.86
N LYS A 80 -5.23 -13.83 14.76
CA LYS A 80 -4.57 -14.44 15.94
C LYS A 80 -3.38 -15.35 15.58
N ALA A 81 -3.46 -16.07 14.48
CA ALA A 81 -2.38 -16.95 14.05
C ALA A 81 -1.07 -16.18 13.77
N ASP A 82 -1.16 -14.90 13.39
CA ASP A 82 0.02 -14.07 13.10
C ASP A 82 0.80 -13.72 14.36
N ILE A 83 0.16 -13.73 15.53
CA ILE A 83 0.82 -13.44 16.81
C ILE A 83 1.94 -14.42 17.07
N LYS A 84 1.71 -15.71 16.82
CA LYS A 84 2.75 -16.74 16.98
C LYS A 84 3.93 -16.54 16.04
N LYS A 85 3.69 -16.03 14.84
CA LYS A 85 4.76 -15.71 13.88
C LYS A 85 5.64 -14.58 14.40
N VAL A 86 5.06 -13.57 15.02
CA VAL A 86 5.79 -12.44 15.61
C VAL A 86 6.55 -12.90 16.84
N GLU A 87 5.93 -13.68 17.73
CA GLU A 87 6.56 -14.21 18.94
C GLU A 87 7.82 -15.01 18.63
N LYS A 88 7.82 -15.80 17.56
CA LYS A 88 8.98 -16.57 17.12
C LYS A 88 10.17 -15.71 16.70
N ARG A 89 9.94 -14.44 16.34
CA ARG A 89 10.98 -13.51 15.93
C ARG A 89 11.48 -12.60 17.06
N LEU A 90 10.79 -12.60 18.18
CA LEU A 90 11.22 -11.89 19.37
C LEU A 90 12.18 -12.77 20.18
#